data_ab7d167483ff76af674add8b8c7be25e
#
_entry.id   ab7d167483ff76af674add8b8c7be25e
#
_cell.length_a   1.000
_cell.length_b   1.000
_cell.length_c   1.000
_cell.angle_alpha   90.00
_cell.angle_beta   90.00
_cell.angle_gamma   90.00
#
_symmetry.space_group_name_H-M   'P 1'
#
loop_
_entity.id
_entity.type
_entity.pdbx_description
1 polymer ?
#
loop_
_entity_poly.entity_id
_entity_poly.type
_entity_poly.pdbx_seq_one_letter_code
_entity_poly.pdbx_strand_id
1 'polypeptide(L)'
;MLFLLLEGFLMLVFTVLDLILFYIFFESVLIPMFILIGIWGSSQQRIMAAYQLFLYTLLGSVFMLVAILGIYSQAGTADFLVLNTLEFSTSRQLVLWLAFFASFAVKIPMVPVHLWLPKAHVEAPTAGSVILAGILLKLGGYGFLRVLLPLFPEASAFYTPLIFIMSSVAVIYTSLTTLQQTDLKRVIAYSSVGHMGLVTLGLFSGNLQGIEGSIILMISHGVVSGALFLMIGSVYDRHHTREIRYFGGLVYTMPLYAIFFFWFTLANIGLPGTSSFVGEFLVFIGAFQTNTTVTVFCMTGVILSAGYSLWLFNRVLLGNPKTYPLEMTYDLTRREFYYLLPCALTVLWLGIYPNVIIDVLHLPVSTLLYQSSF
;
A
#
# COMPACT_ATOMS: atom_id res chain seq x y z
N MET A 1 0.56 -24.53 -0.68
CA MET A 1 1.91 -24.45 -0.10
C MET A 1 2.50 -23.03 -0.17
N LEU A 2 2.69 -22.38 -1.34
CA LEU A 2 3.34 -21.06 -1.44
C LEU A 2 2.62 -19.96 -0.63
N PHE A 3 1.29 -19.92 -0.60
CA PHE A 3 0.53 -18.95 0.20
C PHE A 3 0.75 -19.16 1.70
N LEU A 4 0.80 -20.41 2.18
CA LEU A 4 1.08 -20.70 3.60
C LEU A 4 2.50 -20.33 4.00
N LEU A 5 3.49 -20.58 3.12
CA LEU A 5 4.87 -20.13 3.35
C LEU A 5 4.95 -18.60 3.41
N LEU A 6 4.24 -17.92 2.50
CA LEU A 6 4.20 -16.48 2.45
C LEU A 6 3.55 -15.89 3.72
N GLU A 7 2.44 -16.47 4.17
CA GLU A 7 1.79 -16.11 5.44
C GLU A 7 2.74 -16.27 6.62
N GLY A 8 3.42 -17.42 6.72
CA GLY A 8 4.40 -17.68 7.78
C GLY A 8 5.53 -16.65 7.79
N PHE A 9 6.11 -16.32 6.63
CA PHE A 9 7.15 -15.28 6.56
C PHE A 9 6.62 -13.91 6.93
N LEU A 10 5.42 -13.53 6.50
CA LEU A 10 4.79 -12.26 6.87
C LEU A 10 4.58 -12.15 8.38
N MET A 11 4.08 -13.20 9.02
CA MET A 11 3.92 -13.22 10.49
C MET A 11 5.26 -13.01 11.19
N LEU A 12 6.31 -13.66 10.72
CA LEU A 12 7.66 -13.51 11.29
C LEU A 12 8.22 -12.10 11.10
N VAL A 13 8.03 -11.46 9.94
CA VAL A 13 8.49 -10.07 9.72
C VAL A 13 7.91 -9.10 10.76
N PHE A 14 6.62 -9.25 11.11
CA PHE A 14 5.95 -8.34 12.06
C PHE A 14 6.25 -8.67 13.53
N THR A 15 6.71 -9.89 13.86
CA THR A 15 6.87 -10.34 15.26
C THR A 15 8.32 -10.35 15.73
N VAL A 16 9.30 -10.40 14.82
CA VAL A 16 10.72 -10.49 15.18
C VAL A 16 11.23 -9.19 15.81
N LEU A 17 12.05 -9.33 16.86
CA LEU A 17 12.70 -8.24 17.58
C LEU A 17 14.19 -8.05 17.25
N ASP A 18 14.69 -8.80 16.28
CA ASP A 18 16.08 -8.74 15.80
C ASP A 18 16.15 -8.21 14.38
N LEU A 19 17.06 -7.26 14.13
CA LEU A 19 17.19 -6.55 12.84
C LEU A 19 17.69 -7.47 11.71
N ILE A 20 18.56 -8.45 12.02
CA ILE A 20 19.08 -9.41 11.02
C ILE A 20 17.96 -10.39 10.64
N LEU A 21 17.23 -10.92 11.62
CA LEU A 21 16.10 -11.80 11.35
C LEU A 21 14.97 -11.07 10.62
N PHE A 22 14.71 -9.80 10.98
CA PHE A 22 13.80 -8.94 10.23
C PHE A 22 14.20 -8.88 8.75
N TYR A 23 15.46 -8.62 8.43
CA TYR A 23 15.97 -8.59 7.06
C TYR A 23 15.76 -9.93 6.34
N ILE A 24 16.11 -11.04 6.97
CA ILE A 24 15.98 -12.37 6.37
C ILE A 24 14.53 -12.66 5.98
N PHE A 25 13.57 -12.44 6.89
CA PHE A 25 12.17 -12.70 6.60
C PHE A 25 11.57 -11.68 5.63
N PHE A 26 11.96 -10.40 5.72
CA PHE A 26 11.56 -9.34 4.80
C PHE A 26 11.93 -9.66 3.34
N GLU A 27 13.08 -10.30 3.10
CA GLU A 27 13.49 -10.74 1.78
C GLU A 27 12.92 -12.12 1.41
N SER A 28 12.76 -13.04 2.36
CA SER A 28 12.22 -14.37 2.10
C SER A 28 10.80 -14.35 1.51
N VAL A 29 10.00 -13.34 1.82
CA VAL A 29 8.66 -13.13 1.23
C VAL A 29 8.71 -12.99 -0.30
N LEU A 30 9.82 -12.52 -0.87
CA LEU A 30 9.96 -12.33 -2.31
C LEU A 30 9.98 -13.65 -3.08
N ILE A 31 10.54 -14.70 -2.50
CA ILE A 31 10.70 -16.00 -3.17
C ILE A 31 9.33 -16.60 -3.54
N PRO A 32 8.38 -16.78 -2.59
CA PRO A 32 7.05 -17.27 -2.94
C PRO A 32 6.31 -16.35 -3.93
N MET A 33 6.45 -15.02 -3.78
CA MET A 33 5.81 -14.08 -4.70
C MET A 33 6.37 -14.15 -6.11
N PHE A 34 7.69 -14.27 -6.26
CA PHE A 34 8.33 -14.46 -7.56
C PHE A 34 7.80 -15.72 -8.27
N ILE A 35 7.70 -16.83 -7.53
CA ILE A 35 7.18 -18.10 -8.06
C ILE A 35 5.70 -17.98 -8.41
N LEU A 36 4.89 -17.36 -7.54
CA LEU A 36 3.46 -17.16 -7.78
C LEU A 36 3.18 -16.33 -9.06
N ILE A 37 3.93 -15.26 -9.28
CA ILE A 37 3.77 -14.43 -10.48
C ILE A 37 4.33 -15.16 -11.71
N GLY A 38 5.51 -15.76 -11.60
CA GLY A 38 6.20 -16.38 -12.72
C GLY A 38 5.49 -17.63 -13.28
N ILE A 39 4.88 -18.44 -12.41
CA ILE A 39 4.20 -19.68 -12.83
C ILE A 39 2.73 -19.44 -13.13
N TRP A 40 1.99 -18.81 -12.22
CA TRP A 40 0.53 -18.63 -12.30
C TRP A 40 0.09 -17.25 -12.81
N GLY A 41 1.01 -16.45 -13.34
CA GLY A 41 0.69 -15.16 -13.95
C GLY A 41 -0.15 -15.31 -15.21
N SER A 42 -0.90 -14.24 -15.54
CA SER A 42 -1.97 -14.28 -16.55
C SER A 42 -1.50 -14.19 -17.99
N SER A 43 -0.35 -13.59 -18.28
CA SER A 43 0.14 -13.41 -19.66
C SER A 43 1.60 -13.86 -19.84
N GLN A 44 2.10 -13.80 -21.07
CA GLN A 44 3.52 -14.10 -21.35
C GLN A 44 4.48 -13.09 -20.69
N GLN A 45 4.01 -11.88 -20.33
CA GLN A 45 4.82 -10.86 -19.66
C GLN A 45 5.04 -11.15 -18.17
N ARG A 46 4.42 -12.20 -17.62
CA ARG A 46 4.53 -12.61 -16.21
C ARG A 46 5.96 -12.83 -15.74
N ILE A 47 6.81 -13.40 -16.60
CA ILE A 47 8.23 -13.66 -16.28
C ILE A 47 8.96 -12.33 -16.09
N MET A 48 8.78 -11.39 -17.01
CA MET A 48 9.38 -10.05 -16.91
C MET A 48 8.88 -9.27 -15.68
N ALA A 49 7.59 -9.38 -15.36
CA ALA A 49 7.00 -8.74 -14.19
C ALA A 49 7.56 -9.34 -12.88
N ALA A 50 7.73 -10.67 -12.81
CA ALA A 50 8.35 -11.35 -11.69
C ALA A 50 9.81 -10.91 -11.49
N TYR A 51 10.61 -10.85 -12.57
CA TYR A 51 11.98 -10.35 -12.50
C TYR A 51 12.06 -8.87 -12.09
N GLN A 52 11.15 -8.03 -12.57
CA GLN A 52 11.12 -6.63 -12.16
C GLN A 52 10.81 -6.48 -10.67
N LEU A 53 9.81 -7.18 -10.14
CA LEU A 53 9.54 -7.22 -8.71
C LEU A 53 10.78 -7.63 -7.93
N PHE A 54 11.41 -8.74 -8.33
CA PHE A 54 12.58 -9.29 -7.64
C PHE A 54 13.79 -8.34 -7.69
N LEU A 55 14.15 -7.84 -8.88
CA LEU A 55 15.32 -6.98 -9.04
C LEU A 55 15.17 -5.63 -8.34
N TYR A 56 14.00 -4.96 -8.45
CA TYR A 56 13.79 -3.69 -7.76
C TYR A 56 13.89 -3.84 -6.24
N THR A 57 13.25 -4.87 -5.69
CA THR A 57 13.25 -5.10 -4.24
C THR A 57 14.60 -5.56 -3.75
N LEU A 58 15.28 -6.46 -4.47
CA LEU A 58 16.62 -6.94 -4.11
C LEU A 58 17.65 -5.81 -4.14
N LEU A 59 17.61 -4.93 -5.17
CA LEU A 59 18.54 -3.80 -5.26
C LEU A 59 18.40 -2.88 -4.03
N GLY A 60 17.17 -2.56 -3.62
CA GLY A 60 16.94 -1.76 -2.43
C GLY A 60 17.43 -2.44 -1.15
N SER A 61 17.17 -3.74 -1.01
CA SER A 61 17.49 -4.48 0.22
C SER A 61 19.00 -4.76 0.39
N VAL A 62 19.77 -4.81 -0.68
CA VAL A 62 21.24 -4.92 -0.57
C VAL A 62 21.83 -3.70 0.16
N PHE A 63 21.35 -2.49 -0.09
CA PHE A 63 21.78 -1.32 0.68
C PHE A 63 21.41 -1.44 2.16
N MET A 64 20.22 -1.94 2.47
CA MET A 64 19.80 -2.18 3.85
C MET A 64 20.69 -3.23 4.53
N LEU A 65 21.09 -4.31 3.84
CA LEU A 65 21.99 -5.31 4.37
C LEU A 65 23.36 -4.70 4.77
N VAL A 66 23.93 -3.89 3.90
CA VAL A 66 25.20 -3.20 4.18
C VAL A 66 25.06 -2.31 5.41
N ALA A 67 23.93 -1.59 5.53
CA ALA A 67 23.67 -0.76 6.71
C ALA A 67 23.54 -1.61 8.01
N ILE A 68 22.84 -2.74 7.95
CA ILE A 68 22.71 -3.67 9.09
C ILE A 68 24.07 -4.19 9.54
N LEU A 69 24.92 -4.61 8.61
CA LEU A 69 26.28 -5.05 8.94
C LEU A 69 27.11 -3.92 9.54
N GLY A 70 26.96 -2.69 9.06
CA GLY A 70 27.59 -1.51 9.64
C GLY A 70 27.12 -1.21 11.06
N ILE A 71 25.83 -1.36 11.36
CA ILE A 71 25.27 -1.22 12.71
C ILE A 71 25.81 -2.34 13.61
N TYR A 72 25.73 -3.58 13.16
CA TYR A 72 26.18 -4.75 13.91
C TYR A 72 27.68 -4.69 14.28
N SER A 73 28.51 -4.24 13.35
CA SER A 73 29.97 -4.09 13.60
C SER A 73 30.28 -3.05 14.69
N GLN A 74 29.38 -2.11 14.91
CA GLN A 74 29.56 -1.04 15.90
C GLN A 74 28.86 -1.34 17.23
N ALA A 75 27.62 -1.85 17.16
CA ALA A 75 26.80 -2.11 18.33
C ALA A 75 27.07 -3.47 18.98
N GLY A 76 27.63 -4.43 18.22
CA GLY A 76 27.83 -5.81 18.66
C GLY A 76 26.55 -6.63 18.82
N THR A 77 25.38 -6.04 18.53
CA THR A 77 24.05 -6.66 18.66
C THR A 77 23.12 -6.20 17.55
N ALA A 78 22.11 -7.03 17.24
CA ALA A 78 21.04 -6.69 16.30
C ALA A 78 19.67 -6.56 16.98
N ASP A 79 19.57 -6.68 18.29
CA ASP A 79 18.33 -6.57 19.04
C ASP A 79 17.78 -5.14 19.00
N PHE A 80 16.53 -4.96 18.54
CA PHE A 80 15.89 -3.65 18.49
C PHE A 80 15.80 -2.94 19.83
N LEU A 81 15.61 -3.68 20.94
CA LEU A 81 15.50 -3.06 22.27
C LEU A 81 16.82 -2.41 22.67
N VAL A 82 17.93 -3.04 22.35
CA VAL A 82 19.27 -2.49 22.63
C VAL A 82 19.62 -1.38 21.65
N LEU A 83 19.33 -1.58 20.34
CA LEU A 83 19.63 -0.57 19.31
C LEU A 83 18.91 0.75 19.54
N ASN A 84 17.67 0.72 20.05
CA ASN A 84 16.91 1.93 20.37
C ASN A 84 17.48 2.75 21.55
N THR A 85 18.39 2.18 22.34
CA THR A 85 19.09 2.88 23.42
C THR A 85 20.44 3.46 23.01
N LEU A 86 20.90 3.12 21.78
CA LEU A 86 22.18 3.58 21.26
C LEU A 86 22.01 4.86 20.43
N GLU A 87 22.87 5.83 20.70
CA GLU A 87 22.92 7.06 19.92
C GLU A 87 23.99 6.94 18.81
N PHE A 88 23.56 7.14 17.57
CA PHE A 88 24.45 7.22 16.41
C PHE A 88 24.81 8.68 16.13
N SER A 89 26.06 8.97 15.76
CA SER A 89 26.45 10.32 15.34
C SER A 89 25.65 10.76 14.10
N THR A 90 25.32 12.07 14.02
CA THR A 90 24.51 12.66 12.93
C THR A 90 24.98 12.28 11.53
N SER A 91 26.28 12.31 11.26
CA SER A 91 26.85 11.94 9.96
C SER A 91 26.59 10.47 9.60
N ARG A 92 26.62 9.56 10.60
CA ARG A 92 26.32 8.14 10.39
C ARG A 92 24.82 7.92 10.22
N GLN A 93 23.98 8.59 10.98
CA GLN A 93 22.54 8.54 10.81
C GLN A 93 22.14 8.89 9.39
N LEU A 94 22.70 9.94 8.78
CA LEU A 94 22.40 10.36 7.42
C LEU A 94 22.70 9.27 6.37
N VAL A 95 23.83 8.59 6.48
CA VAL A 95 24.22 7.54 5.53
C VAL A 95 23.41 6.26 5.73
N LEU A 96 23.25 5.80 6.98
CA LEU A 96 22.47 4.62 7.30
C LEU A 96 21.00 4.81 6.94
N TRP A 97 20.45 5.99 7.20
CA TRP A 97 19.08 6.34 6.82
C TRP A 97 18.83 6.18 5.33
N LEU A 98 19.72 6.69 4.46
CA LEU A 98 19.58 6.55 3.01
C LEU A 98 19.58 5.08 2.57
N ALA A 99 20.39 4.24 3.19
CA ALA A 99 20.47 2.83 2.86
C ALA A 99 19.17 2.07 3.26
N PHE A 100 18.62 2.32 4.44
CA PHE A 100 17.32 1.79 4.84
C PHE A 100 16.16 2.37 4.01
N PHE A 101 16.22 3.69 3.77
CA PHE A 101 15.22 4.38 2.94
C PHE A 101 15.13 3.77 1.55
N ALA A 102 16.23 3.45 0.89
CA ALA A 102 16.23 2.82 -0.43
C ALA A 102 15.43 1.51 -0.44
N SER A 103 15.58 0.68 0.60
CA SER A 103 14.84 -0.58 0.72
C SER A 103 13.33 -0.34 0.93
N PHE A 104 12.98 0.51 1.88
CA PHE A 104 11.58 0.74 2.24
C PHE A 104 10.84 1.54 1.17
N ALA A 105 11.49 2.49 0.50
CA ALA A 105 10.93 3.27 -0.60
C ALA A 105 10.58 2.41 -1.82
N VAL A 106 11.34 1.35 -2.09
CA VAL A 106 10.98 0.39 -3.13
C VAL A 106 9.75 -0.42 -2.72
N LYS A 107 9.65 -0.87 -1.47
CA LYS A 107 8.51 -1.67 -0.98
C LYS A 107 7.21 -0.86 -0.87
N ILE A 108 7.27 0.42 -0.46
CA ILE A 108 6.11 1.36 -0.42
C ILE A 108 5.75 1.92 -1.80
N PRO A 109 6.31 1.49 -2.85
CA PRO A 109 6.46 2.04 -4.20
C PRO A 109 6.45 3.58 -4.28
N MET A 110 7.45 4.22 -3.67
CA MET A 110 7.61 5.67 -3.82
C MET A 110 8.07 6.03 -5.24
N VAL A 111 7.63 7.16 -5.74
CA VAL A 111 8.16 7.70 -7.02
C VAL A 111 9.62 8.14 -6.79
N PRO A 112 10.59 7.73 -7.66
CA PRO A 112 10.43 7.11 -8.99
C PRO A 112 10.48 5.58 -9.02
N VAL A 113 10.72 4.89 -7.93
CA VAL A 113 10.97 3.42 -7.88
C VAL A 113 9.70 2.55 -7.85
N HIS A 114 8.55 3.09 -8.24
CA HIS A 114 7.24 2.45 -8.18
C HIS A 114 6.86 1.56 -9.39
N LEU A 115 7.63 1.61 -10.49
CA LEU A 115 7.22 1.03 -11.79
C LEU A 115 7.03 -0.49 -11.78
N TRP A 116 7.63 -1.20 -10.84
CA TRP A 116 7.49 -2.63 -10.68
C TRP A 116 6.07 -3.04 -10.23
N LEU A 117 5.43 -2.20 -9.39
CA LEU A 117 4.16 -2.53 -8.74
C LEU A 117 3.00 -2.73 -9.73
N PRO A 118 2.68 -1.78 -10.65
CA PRO A 118 1.59 -1.97 -11.59
C PRO A 118 1.78 -3.20 -12.47
N LYS A 119 3.01 -3.51 -12.87
CA LYS A 119 3.31 -4.68 -13.69
C LYS A 119 3.13 -5.98 -12.91
N ALA A 120 3.62 -6.02 -11.67
CA ALA A 120 3.45 -7.17 -10.78
C ALA A 120 1.96 -7.46 -10.52
N HIS A 121 1.15 -6.42 -10.23
CA HIS A 121 -0.29 -6.58 -9.99
C HIS A 121 -1.07 -7.09 -11.20
N VAL A 122 -0.74 -6.59 -12.39
CA VAL A 122 -1.42 -6.99 -13.63
C VAL A 122 -1.21 -8.47 -13.91
N GLU A 123 0.02 -8.94 -13.74
CA GLU A 123 0.38 -10.31 -14.05
C GLU A 123 0.07 -11.30 -12.92
N ALA A 124 0.08 -10.86 -11.67
CA ALA A 124 -0.21 -11.73 -10.52
C ALA A 124 -1.62 -12.36 -10.61
N PRO A 125 -1.80 -13.61 -10.15
CA PRO A 125 -3.13 -14.19 -9.93
C PRO A 125 -3.91 -13.31 -8.93
N THR A 126 -5.25 -13.36 -8.94
CA THR A 126 -6.11 -12.52 -8.08
C THR A 126 -5.70 -12.56 -6.62
N ALA A 127 -5.53 -13.75 -6.04
CA ALA A 127 -5.08 -13.92 -4.66
C ALA A 127 -3.68 -13.32 -4.41
N GLY A 128 -2.75 -13.44 -5.37
CA GLY A 128 -1.44 -12.82 -5.31
C GLY A 128 -1.53 -11.29 -5.29
N SER A 129 -2.40 -10.70 -6.10
CA SER A 129 -2.64 -9.25 -6.12
C SER A 129 -3.23 -8.75 -4.80
N VAL A 130 -4.12 -9.53 -4.16
CA VAL A 130 -4.72 -9.21 -2.86
C VAL A 130 -3.66 -9.15 -1.76
N ILE A 131 -2.79 -10.16 -1.68
CA ILE A 131 -1.71 -10.20 -0.68
C ILE A 131 -0.70 -9.07 -0.92
N LEU A 132 -0.35 -8.83 -2.18
CA LEU A 132 0.59 -7.77 -2.55
C LEU A 132 0.06 -6.39 -2.16
N ALA A 133 -1.21 -6.08 -2.47
CA ALA A 133 -1.83 -4.82 -2.08
C ALA A 133 -2.16 -4.76 -0.58
N GLY A 134 -2.64 -5.86 0.00
CA GLY A 134 -3.10 -5.92 1.38
C GLY A 134 -1.98 -5.79 2.40
N ILE A 135 -0.89 -6.55 2.26
CA ILE A 135 0.12 -6.71 3.30
C ILE A 135 1.51 -6.31 2.81
N LEU A 136 1.94 -6.74 1.61
CA LEU A 136 3.31 -6.54 1.15
C LEU A 136 3.74 -5.08 1.08
N LEU A 137 2.85 -4.18 0.64
CA LEU A 137 3.12 -2.74 0.62
C LEU A 137 3.31 -2.17 2.05
N LYS A 138 2.64 -2.76 3.04
CA LYS A 138 2.70 -2.31 4.44
C LYS A 138 3.99 -2.70 5.14
N LEU A 139 4.72 -3.68 4.61
CA LEU A 139 6.06 -4.02 5.11
C LEU A 139 7.02 -2.83 5.06
N GLY A 140 6.97 -2.02 4.00
CA GLY A 140 7.78 -0.81 3.92
C GLY A 140 7.36 0.26 4.93
N GLY A 141 6.04 0.48 5.14
CA GLY A 141 5.52 1.38 6.17
C GLY A 141 5.89 0.93 7.59
N TYR A 142 5.79 -0.37 7.85
CA TYR A 142 6.25 -0.96 9.10
C TYR A 142 7.77 -0.76 9.29
N GLY A 143 8.56 -0.93 8.23
CA GLY A 143 10.00 -0.67 8.26
C GLY A 143 10.33 0.79 8.61
N PHE A 144 9.60 1.75 8.07
CA PHE A 144 9.75 3.16 8.48
C PHE A 144 9.42 3.37 9.95
N LEU A 145 8.29 2.85 10.43
CA LEU A 145 7.85 3.01 11.83
C LEU A 145 8.75 2.29 12.83
N ARG A 146 9.15 1.06 12.51
CA ARG A 146 9.85 0.18 13.47
C ARG A 146 11.36 0.39 13.48
N VAL A 147 11.94 0.72 12.33
CA VAL A 147 13.39 0.79 12.17
C VAL A 147 13.86 2.21 11.96
N LEU A 148 13.35 2.89 10.92
CA LEU A 148 13.95 4.13 10.44
C LEU A 148 13.70 5.31 11.36
N LEU A 149 12.44 5.52 11.79
CA LEU A 149 12.08 6.64 12.66
C LEU A 149 12.71 6.54 14.06
N PRO A 150 12.70 5.37 14.76
CA PRO A 150 13.30 5.31 16.10
C PRO A 150 14.81 5.30 16.09
N LEU A 151 15.49 4.65 15.12
CA LEU A 151 16.95 4.54 15.11
C LEU A 151 17.65 5.80 14.59
N PHE A 152 17.02 6.59 13.71
CA PHE A 152 17.63 7.72 13.04
C PHE A 152 16.73 8.97 13.07
N PRO A 153 16.42 9.54 14.25
CA PRO A 153 15.52 10.67 14.37
C PRO A 153 16.04 11.93 13.69
N GLU A 154 17.31 12.30 13.90
CA GLU A 154 17.90 13.50 13.30
C GLU A 154 17.96 13.44 11.77
N ALA A 155 18.31 12.25 11.22
CA ALA A 155 18.33 12.05 9.79
C ALA A 155 16.91 12.08 9.20
N SER A 156 15.92 11.55 9.93
CA SER A 156 14.52 11.60 9.52
C SER A 156 14.00 13.03 9.43
N ALA A 157 14.32 13.87 10.41
CA ALA A 157 14.00 15.30 10.37
C ALA A 157 14.69 16.02 9.20
N PHE A 158 15.97 15.71 8.95
CA PHE A 158 16.74 16.31 7.85
C PHE A 158 16.16 15.94 6.48
N TYR A 159 15.74 14.68 6.26
CA TYR A 159 15.21 14.22 4.96
C TYR A 159 13.70 14.39 4.80
N THR A 160 12.97 14.87 5.81
CA THR A 160 11.52 15.12 5.71
C THR A 160 11.11 15.96 4.50
N PRO A 161 11.79 17.08 4.15
CA PRO A 161 11.43 17.86 2.96
C PRO A 161 11.54 17.05 1.67
N LEU A 162 12.55 16.19 1.55
CA LEU A 162 12.70 15.29 0.39
C LEU A 162 11.51 14.33 0.27
N ILE A 163 11.12 13.70 1.38
CA ILE A 163 9.99 12.76 1.39
C ILE A 163 8.68 13.48 1.08
N PHE A 164 8.47 14.67 1.60
CA PHE A 164 7.28 15.47 1.32
C PHE A 164 7.15 15.79 -0.17
N ILE A 165 8.24 16.13 -0.84
CA ILE A 165 8.25 16.35 -2.30
C ILE A 165 7.94 15.04 -3.03
N MET A 166 8.62 13.94 -2.68
CA MET A 166 8.39 12.64 -3.31
C MET A 166 6.96 12.14 -3.13
N SER A 167 6.38 12.34 -1.94
CA SER A 167 4.99 11.94 -1.64
C SER A 167 3.98 12.79 -2.42
N SER A 168 4.17 14.11 -2.51
CA SER A 168 3.28 14.97 -3.29
C SER A 168 3.33 14.67 -4.79
N VAL A 169 4.53 14.45 -5.32
CA VAL A 169 4.71 13.99 -6.71
C VAL A 169 4.04 12.63 -6.92
N ALA A 170 4.19 11.70 -5.98
CA ALA A 170 3.54 10.40 -6.07
C ALA A 170 2.02 10.55 -6.17
N VAL A 171 1.40 11.33 -5.27
CA VAL A 171 -0.06 11.52 -5.24
C VAL A 171 -0.59 12.12 -6.54
N ILE A 172 0.02 13.19 -7.05
CA ILE A 172 -0.46 13.89 -8.26
C ILE A 172 -0.13 13.09 -9.52
N TYR A 173 1.13 12.68 -9.69
CA TYR A 173 1.59 11.99 -10.90
C TYR A 173 0.85 10.66 -11.10
N THR A 174 0.71 9.85 -10.03
CA THR A 174 0.05 8.56 -10.17
C THR A 174 -1.45 8.70 -10.39
N SER A 175 -2.11 9.70 -9.82
CA SER A 175 -3.52 9.98 -10.08
C SER A 175 -3.77 10.39 -11.54
N LEU A 176 -2.89 11.19 -12.13
CA LEU A 176 -2.96 11.53 -13.56
C LEU A 176 -2.67 10.32 -14.45
N THR A 177 -1.72 9.47 -14.08
CA THR A 177 -1.43 8.25 -14.84
C THR A 177 -2.55 7.21 -14.74
N THR A 178 -3.28 7.14 -13.61
CA THR A 178 -4.45 6.24 -13.47
C THR A 178 -5.58 6.59 -14.45
N LEU A 179 -5.82 7.86 -14.73
CA LEU A 179 -6.82 8.30 -15.71
C LEU A 179 -6.56 7.79 -17.14
N GLN A 180 -5.31 7.52 -17.47
CA GLN A 180 -4.91 7.07 -18.81
C GLN A 180 -4.85 5.54 -18.96
N GLN A 181 -5.07 4.79 -17.88
CA GLN A 181 -4.97 3.33 -17.92
C GLN A 181 -6.19 2.70 -18.58
N THR A 182 -5.95 1.68 -19.39
CA THR A 182 -6.99 0.91 -20.09
C THR A 182 -7.30 -0.45 -19.44
N ASP A 183 -6.46 -0.90 -18.51
CA ASP A 183 -6.58 -2.18 -17.79
C ASP A 183 -7.10 -1.93 -16.37
N LEU A 184 -8.17 -2.64 -15.97
CA LEU A 184 -8.79 -2.53 -14.64
C LEU A 184 -7.81 -2.74 -13.49
N LYS A 185 -6.92 -3.75 -13.58
CA LYS A 185 -5.92 -4.00 -12.55
C LYS A 185 -4.88 -2.88 -12.45
N ARG A 186 -4.50 -2.29 -13.61
CA ARG A 186 -3.55 -1.16 -13.61
C ARG A 186 -4.13 0.07 -12.93
N VAL A 187 -5.40 0.38 -13.16
CA VAL A 187 -6.07 1.52 -12.49
C VAL A 187 -5.96 1.38 -10.98
N ILE A 188 -6.33 0.22 -10.41
CA ILE A 188 -6.25 -0.01 -8.96
C ILE A 188 -4.80 -0.04 -8.47
N ALA A 189 -3.86 -0.59 -9.24
CA ALA A 189 -2.46 -0.62 -8.86
C ALA A 189 -1.83 0.78 -8.79
N TYR A 190 -2.12 1.67 -9.75
CA TYR A 190 -1.64 3.05 -9.70
C TYR A 190 -2.33 3.88 -8.61
N SER A 191 -3.63 3.66 -8.35
CA SER A 191 -4.29 4.30 -7.21
C SER A 191 -3.65 3.93 -5.88
N SER A 192 -3.20 2.67 -5.72
CA SER A 192 -2.47 2.22 -4.54
C SER A 192 -1.16 2.98 -4.32
N VAL A 193 -0.42 3.33 -5.39
CA VAL A 193 0.80 4.16 -5.25
C VAL A 193 0.46 5.56 -4.72
N GLY A 194 -0.64 6.16 -5.19
CA GLY A 194 -1.12 7.45 -4.68
C GLY A 194 -1.47 7.42 -3.19
N HIS A 195 -2.26 6.42 -2.75
CA HIS A 195 -2.61 6.27 -1.33
C HIS A 195 -1.39 5.98 -0.46
N MET A 196 -0.43 5.18 -0.93
CA MET A 196 0.82 4.96 -0.21
C MET A 196 1.69 6.23 -0.17
N GLY A 197 1.58 7.13 -1.15
CA GLY A 197 2.17 8.47 -1.09
C GLY A 197 1.59 9.31 0.05
N LEU A 198 0.28 9.24 0.31
CA LEU A 198 -0.33 9.88 1.50
C LEU A 198 0.15 9.23 2.80
N VAL A 199 0.32 7.91 2.83
CA VAL A 199 0.88 7.21 3.99
C VAL A 199 2.27 7.73 4.32
N THR A 200 3.17 7.85 3.33
CA THR A 200 4.53 8.36 3.56
C THR A 200 4.52 9.82 4.02
N LEU A 201 3.62 10.65 3.51
CA LEU A 201 3.43 12.02 3.98
C LEU A 201 3.08 12.05 5.48
N GLY A 202 2.14 11.21 5.93
CA GLY A 202 1.72 11.14 7.33
C GLY A 202 2.78 10.56 8.26
N LEU A 203 3.53 9.54 7.82
CA LEU A 203 4.61 8.93 8.61
C LEU A 203 5.71 9.93 8.97
N PHE A 204 6.05 10.84 8.05
CA PHE A 204 7.08 11.84 8.23
C PHE A 204 6.57 13.23 8.66
N SER A 205 5.31 13.34 9.07
CA SER A 205 4.76 14.59 9.61
C SER A 205 5.29 14.95 11.00
N GLY A 206 5.88 13.97 11.72
CA GLY A 206 6.46 14.21 13.06
C GLY A 206 5.44 14.56 14.14
N ASN A 207 4.15 14.26 13.94
CA ASN A 207 3.10 14.49 14.92
C ASN A 207 2.20 13.28 15.08
N LEU A 208 1.51 13.20 16.22
CA LEU A 208 0.68 12.08 16.62
C LEU A 208 -0.39 11.76 15.56
N GLN A 209 -1.11 12.80 15.12
CA GLN A 209 -2.24 12.67 14.21
C GLN A 209 -1.81 12.12 12.84
N GLY A 210 -0.68 12.60 12.30
CA GLY A 210 -0.20 12.14 10.99
C GLY A 210 0.28 10.69 11.02
N ILE A 211 0.98 10.27 12.09
CA ILE A 211 1.45 8.88 12.21
C ILE A 211 0.27 7.92 12.46
N GLU A 212 -0.64 8.24 13.38
CA GLU A 212 -1.85 7.44 13.61
C GLU A 212 -2.71 7.34 12.34
N GLY A 213 -2.92 8.48 11.67
CA GLY A 213 -3.64 8.53 10.40
C GLY A 213 -2.99 7.67 9.31
N SER A 214 -1.66 7.66 9.23
CA SER A 214 -0.93 6.83 8.26
C SER A 214 -1.11 5.33 8.53
N ILE A 215 -1.10 4.90 9.79
CA ILE A 215 -1.33 3.50 10.17
C ILE A 215 -2.77 3.08 9.83
N ILE A 216 -3.76 3.91 10.19
CA ILE A 216 -5.15 3.65 9.85
C ILE A 216 -5.33 3.57 8.33
N LEU A 217 -4.70 4.48 7.57
CA LEU A 217 -4.76 4.47 6.11
C LEU A 217 -4.11 3.22 5.52
N MET A 218 -3.00 2.73 6.08
CA MET A 218 -2.40 1.46 5.67
C MET A 218 -3.37 0.28 5.85
N ILE A 219 -4.03 0.17 7.00
CA ILE A 219 -4.99 -0.90 7.29
C ILE A 219 -6.19 -0.78 6.36
N SER A 220 -6.78 0.40 6.27
CA SER A 220 -7.92 0.68 5.41
C SER A 220 -7.65 0.37 3.94
N HIS A 221 -6.53 0.89 3.42
CA HIS A 221 -6.09 0.61 2.05
C HIS A 221 -5.91 -0.90 1.81
N GLY A 222 -5.41 -1.66 2.80
CA GLY A 222 -5.26 -3.11 2.69
C GLY A 222 -6.59 -3.82 2.42
N VAL A 223 -7.65 -3.44 3.14
CA VAL A 223 -8.98 -4.01 2.97
C VAL A 223 -9.64 -3.54 1.68
N VAL A 224 -9.65 -2.22 1.42
CA VAL A 224 -10.33 -1.63 0.27
C VAL A 224 -9.69 -2.07 -1.06
N SER A 225 -8.37 -1.95 -1.18
CA SER A 225 -7.68 -2.36 -2.41
C SER A 225 -7.75 -3.87 -2.62
N GLY A 226 -7.63 -4.65 -1.54
CA GLY A 226 -7.81 -6.10 -1.58
C GLY A 226 -9.18 -6.50 -2.11
N ALA A 227 -10.25 -5.86 -1.61
CA ALA A 227 -11.62 -6.09 -2.07
C ALA A 227 -11.81 -5.68 -3.54
N LEU A 228 -11.25 -4.55 -3.97
CA LEU A 228 -11.29 -4.14 -5.37
C LEU A 228 -10.58 -5.13 -6.31
N PHE A 229 -9.42 -5.68 -5.90
CA PHE A 229 -8.75 -6.73 -6.68
C PHE A 229 -9.56 -8.02 -6.72
N LEU A 230 -10.24 -8.43 -5.64
CA LEU A 230 -11.16 -9.57 -5.65
C LEU A 230 -12.32 -9.35 -6.60
N MET A 231 -12.88 -8.15 -6.63
CA MET A 231 -13.97 -7.81 -7.55
C MET A 231 -13.54 -7.82 -9.02
N ILE A 232 -12.36 -7.29 -9.33
CA ILE A 232 -11.82 -7.42 -10.70
C ILE A 232 -11.55 -8.88 -11.03
N GLY A 233 -11.09 -9.68 -10.07
CA GLY A 233 -10.90 -11.11 -10.24
C GLY A 233 -12.19 -11.82 -10.62
N SER A 234 -13.30 -11.52 -9.94
CA SER A 234 -14.60 -12.13 -10.22
C SER A 234 -15.13 -11.80 -11.63
N VAL A 235 -14.88 -10.59 -12.13
CA VAL A 235 -15.22 -10.23 -13.53
C VAL A 235 -14.27 -10.92 -14.51
N TYR A 236 -12.98 -10.98 -14.20
CA TYR A 236 -12.00 -11.65 -15.06
C TYR A 236 -12.27 -13.15 -15.20
N ASP A 237 -12.68 -13.81 -14.13
CA ASP A 237 -13.02 -15.25 -14.17
C ASP A 237 -14.22 -15.56 -15.08
N ARG A 238 -15.11 -14.58 -15.32
CA ARG A 238 -16.27 -14.69 -16.20
C ARG A 238 -15.97 -14.31 -17.66
N HIS A 239 -15.22 -13.25 -17.84
CA HIS A 239 -15.04 -12.62 -19.17
C HIS A 239 -13.66 -12.84 -19.78
N HIS A 240 -12.68 -13.32 -19.01
CA HIS A 240 -11.28 -13.54 -19.42
C HIS A 240 -10.61 -12.30 -20.04
N THR A 241 -11.16 -11.10 -19.80
CA THR A 241 -10.60 -9.82 -20.22
C THR A 241 -10.57 -8.83 -19.07
N ARG A 242 -9.64 -7.87 -19.09
CA ARG A 242 -9.48 -6.80 -18.12
C ARG A 242 -9.53 -5.41 -18.73
N GLU A 243 -9.65 -5.33 -20.06
CA GLU A 243 -9.69 -4.06 -20.76
C GLU A 243 -11.03 -3.35 -20.57
N ILE A 244 -10.99 -2.13 -20.06
CA ILE A 244 -12.16 -1.31 -19.72
C ILE A 244 -13.07 -1.11 -20.94
N ARG A 245 -12.50 -1.05 -22.15
CA ARG A 245 -13.27 -0.82 -23.38
C ARG A 245 -14.31 -1.90 -23.69
N TYR A 246 -14.14 -3.12 -23.18
CA TYR A 246 -15.09 -4.21 -23.43
C TYR A 246 -16.24 -4.24 -22.44
N PHE A 247 -16.14 -3.52 -21.31
CA PHE A 247 -17.19 -3.46 -20.30
C PHE A 247 -18.13 -2.29 -20.52
N GLY A 248 -19.37 -2.43 -20.04
CA GLY A 248 -20.42 -1.42 -20.01
C GLY A 248 -21.74 -2.05 -19.66
N GLY A 249 -22.54 -1.39 -18.82
CA GLY A 249 -23.87 -1.85 -18.44
C GLY A 249 -23.92 -3.08 -17.54
N LEU A 250 -22.84 -3.40 -16.81
CA LEU A 250 -22.82 -4.57 -15.91
C LEU A 250 -23.85 -4.50 -14.78
N VAL A 251 -24.40 -3.31 -14.45
CA VAL A 251 -25.48 -3.16 -13.47
C VAL A 251 -26.70 -4.00 -13.85
N TYR A 252 -27.01 -4.14 -15.15
CA TYR A 252 -28.19 -4.87 -15.60
C TYR A 252 -28.05 -6.38 -15.41
N THR A 253 -26.86 -6.91 -15.50
CA THR A 253 -26.60 -8.36 -15.43
C THR A 253 -26.09 -8.80 -14.07
N MET A 254 -25.38 -7.92 -13.34
CA MET A 254 -24.70 -8.20 -12.07
C MET A 254 -25.02 -7.12 -11.01
N PRO A 255 -26.27 -7.02 -10.52
CA PRO A 255 -26.66 -5.96 -9.58
C PRO A 255 -25.96 -6.05 -8.22
N LEU A 256 -25.76 -7.23 -7.64
CA LEU A 256 -25.03 -7.38 -6.35
C LEU A 256 -23.55 -6.98 -6.50
N TYR A 257 -22.92 -7.39 -7.59
CA TYR A 257 -21.58 -6.93 -7.94
C TYR A 257 -21.53 -5.40 -7.99
N ALA A 258 -22.49 -4.76 -8.64
CA ALA A 258 -22.51 -3.31 -8.80
C ALA A 258 -22.61 -2.58 -7.45
N ILE A 259 -23.39 -3.09 -6.50
CA ILE A 259 -23.52 -2.52 -5.14
C ILE A 259 -22.18 -2.58 -4.40
N PHE A 260 -21.51 -3.75 -4.37
CA PHE A 260 -20.20 -3.87 -3.73
C PHE A 260 -19.13 -3.03 -4.41
N PHE A 261 -19.12 -3.00 -5.75
CA PHE A 261 -18.14 -2.20 -6.49
C PHE A 261 -18.33 -0.70 -6.21
N PHE A 262 -19.58 -0.24 -6.16
CA PHE A 262 -19.89 1.13 -5.77
C PHE A 262 -19.41 1.45 -4.36
N TRP A 263 -19.70 0.57 -3.39
CA TRP A 263 -19.27 0.73 -2.01
C TRP A 263 -17.74 0.87 -1.89
N PHE A 264 -16.99 -0.05 -2.50
CA PHE A 264 -15.52 -0.01 -2.44
C PHE A 264 -14.91 1.13 -3.28
N THR A 265 -15.56 1.57 -4.34
CA THR A 265 -15.11 2.77 -5.08
C THR A 265 -15.31 4.04 -4.25
N LEU A 266 -16.41 4.18 -3.53
CA LEU A 266 -16.63 5.28 -2.58
C LEU A 266 -15.62 5.23 -1.42
N ALA A 267 -15.34 4.05 -0.90
CA ALA A 267 -14.30 3.86 0.11
C ALA A 267 -12.90 4.23 -0.41
N ASN A 268 -12.61 3.93 -1.67
CA ASN A 268 -11.33 4.30 -2.29
C ASN A 268 -11.17 5.81 -2.52
N ILE A 269 -12.29 6.54 -2.67
CA ILE A 269 -12.30 8.02 -2.77
C ILE A 269 -12.10 8.67 -1.40
N GLY A 270 -12.37 7.93 -0.31
CA GLY A 270 -12.40 8.50 1.04
C GLY A 270 -13.74 9.18 1.37
N LEU A 271 -14.88 8.52 1.08
CA LEU A 271 -16.18 9.04 1.49
C LEU A 271 -16.29 9.07 3.03
N PRO A 272 -16.80 10.16 3.64
CA PRO A 272 -17.10 10.19 5.08
C PRO A 272 -17.96 9.00 5.51
N GLY A 273 -17.55 8.33 6.62
CA GLY A 273 -18.15 7.09 7.08
C GLY A 273 -17.43 5.83 6.61
N THR A 274 -16.38 5.95 5.80
CA THR A 274 -15.47 4.84 5.44
C THR A 274 -14.13 4.95 6.19
N SER A 275 -13.46 3.82 6.37
CA SER A 275 -12.18 3.76 7.10
C SER A 275 -11.05 4.55 6.44
N SER A 276 -11.04 4.66 5.10
CA SER A 276 -10.04 5.44 4.37
C SER A 276 -10.16 6.95 4.62
N PHE A 277 -11.38 7.47 4.75
CA PHE A 277 -11.60 8.88 5.09
C PHE A 277 -10.93 9.26 6.41
N VAL A 278 -11.09 8.44 7.45
CA VAL A 278 -10.48 8.72 8.76
C VAL A 278 -8.97 8.81 8.65
N GLY A 279 -8.34 7.85 7.97
CA GLY A 279 -6.89 7.83 7.76
C GLY A 279 -6.39 9.03 6.96
N GLU A 280 -7.01 9.34 5.82
CA GLU A 280 -6.64 10.49 4.98
C GLU A 280 -6.82 11.82 5.71
N PHE A 281 -7.93 11.98 6.41
CA PHE A 281 -8.22 13.21 7.16
C PHE A 281 -7.18 13.48 8.26
N LEU A 282 -6.84 12.46 9.05
CA LEU A 282 -5.80 12.57 10.08
C LEU A 282 -4.42 12.85 9.47
N VAL A 283 -4.08 12.22 8.35
CA VAL A 283 -2.83 12.50 7.62
C VAL A 283 -2.78 13.96 7.17
N PHE A 284 -3.87 14.49 6.62
CA PHE A 284 -3.91 15.89 6.18
C PHE A 284 -3.81 16.87 7.35
N ILE A 285 -4.46 16.59 8.49
CA ILE A 285 -4.33 17.43 9.69
C ILE A 285 -2.86 17.43 10.16
N GLY A 286 -2.24 16.25 10.25
CA GLY A 286 -0.86 16.13 10.66
C GLY A 286 0.11 16.84 9.71
N ALA A 287 -0.02 16.60 8.42
CA ALA A 287 0.82 17.22 7.41
C ALA A 287 0.61 18.74 7.32
N PHE A 288 -0.61 19.24 7.54
CA PHE A 288 -0.91 20.68 7.50
C PHE A 288 -0.22 21.45 8.63
N GLN A 289 -0.05 20.83 9.79
CA GLN A 289 0.67 21.43 10.90
C GLN A 289 2.17 21.59 10.61
N THR A 290 2.75 20.71 9.80
CA THR A 290 4.19 20.71 9.48
C THR A 290 4.51 21.50 8.21
N ASN A 291 3.75 21.30 7.14
CA ASN A 291 3.95 21.99 5.86
C ASN A 291 2.63 22.17 5.12
N THR A 292 2.06 23.37 5.20
CA THR A 292 0.78 23.72 4.56
C THR A 292 0.82 23.61 3.04
N THR A 293 1.92 24.02 2.41
CA THR A 293 2.04 24.07 0.94
C THR A 293 1.98 22.66 0.33
N VAL A 294 2.78 21.74 0.85
CA VAL A 294 2.80 20.35 0.39
C VAL A 294 1.44 19.69 0.60
N THR A 295 0.81 19.96 1.76
CA THR A 295 -0.50 19.40 2.08
C THR A 295 -1.57 19.86 1.11
N VAL A 296 -1.60 21.15 0.73
CA VAL A 296 -2.52 21.67 -0.27
C VAL A 296 -2.33 20.98 -1.62
N PHE A 297 -1.10 20.75 -2.04
CA PHE A 297 -0.84 19.95 -3.26
C PHE A 297 -1.35 18.51 -3.13
N CYS A 298 -1.12 17.85 -2.00
CA CYS A 298 -1.62 16.49 -1.78
C CYS A 298 -3.16 16.41 -1.72
N MET A 299 -3.86 17.44 -1.22
CA MET A 299 -5.31 17.51 -1.22
C MET A 299 -5.91 17.52 -2.64
N THR A 300 -5.21 18.03 -3.64
CA THR A 300 -5.64 17.91 -5.05
C THR A 300 -5.75 16.46 -5.50
N GLY A 301 -4.97 15.57 -4.90
CA GLY A 301 -5.03 14.13 -5.14
C GLY A 301 -6.39 13.51 -4.79
N VAL A 302 -7.09 14.03 -3.78
CA VAL A 302 -8.45 13.57 -3.42
C VAL A 302 -9.44 13.88 -4.54
N ILE A 303 -9.34 15.06 -5.16
CA ILE A 303 -10.18 15.40 -6.30
C ILE A 303 -9.88 14.50 -7.50
N LEU A 304 -8.61 14.24 -7.75
CA LEU A 304 -8.19 13.35 -8.84
C LEU A 304 -8.60 11.90 -8.56
N SER A 305 -8.54 11.45 -7.29
CA SER A 305 -8.97 10.10 -6.90
C SER A 305 -10.47 9.90 -7.13
N ALA A 306 -11.29 10.90 -6.81
CA ALA A 306 -12.71 10.90 -7.15
C ALA A 306 -12.91 10.85 -8.68
N GLY A 307 -12.13 11.63 -9.43
CA GLY A 307 -12.18 11.66 -10.88
C GLY A 307 -11.97 10.30 -11.53
N TYR A 308 -10.85 9.63 -11.27
CA TYR A 308 -10.56 8.33 -11.91
C TYR A 308 -11.45 7.20 -11.40
N SER A 309 -11.84 7.18 -10.13
CA SER A 309 -12.65 6.09 -9.58
C SER A 309 -14.11 6.16 -10.04
N LEU A 310 -14.72 7.36 -10.08
CA LEU A 310 -16.05 7.53 -10.64
C LEU A 310 -16.06 7.33 -12.16
N TRP A 311 -15.00 7.75 -12.85
CA TRP A 311 -14.86 7.46 -14.28
C TRP A 311 -14.81 5.94 -14.53
N LEU A 312 -14.03 5.20 -13.74
CA LEU A 312 -13.95 3.74 -13.83
C LEU A 312 -15.32 3.10 -13.57
N PHE A 313 -15.99 3.53 -12.49
CA PHE A 313 -17.33 3.06 -12.15
C PHE A 313 -18.32 3.25 -13.30
N ASN A 314 -18.38 4.46 -13.85
CA ASN A 314 -19.29 4.78 -14.96
C ASN A 314 -19.00 3.94 -16.21
N ARG A 315 -17.73 3.73 -16.53
CA ARG A 315 -17.33 2.96 -17.73
C ARG A 315 -17.63 1.48 -17.64
N VAL A 316 -17.52 0.90 -16.46
CA VAL A 316 -17.68 -0.54 -16.24
C VAL A 316 -19.13 -0.92 -15.97
N LEU A 317 -19.82 -0.16 -15.12
CA LEU A 317 -21.14 -0.54 -14.62
C LEU A 317 -22.29 0.14 -15.32
N LEU A 318 -22.13 1.40 -15.68
CA LEU A 318 -23.21 2.19 -16.30
C LEU A 318 -23.11 2.17 -17.83
N GLY A 319 -24.12 2.75 -18.46
CA GLY A 319 -24.24 2.82 -19.93
C GLY A 319 -24.96 1.62 -20.53
N ASN A 320 -24.95 1.53 -21.84
CA ASN A 320 -25.60 0.44 -22.57
C ASN A 320 -24.81 -0.86 -22.42
N PRO A 321 -25.46 -2.00 -22.17
CA PRO A 321 -24.80 -3.29 -22.12
C PRO A 321 -24.15 -3.60 -23.47
N LYS A 322 -22.86 -3.95 -23.43
CA LYS A 322 -22.12 -4.36 -24.63
C LYS A 322 -22.36 -5.85 -24.89
N THR A 323 -22.69 -6.18 -26.11
CA THR A 323 -23.04 -7.56 -26.52
C THR A 323 -21.89 -8.54 -26.40
N TYR A 324 -20.65 -8.07 -26.49
CA TYR A 324 -19.45 -8.88 -26.31
C TYR A 324 -18.66 -8.32 -25.12
N PRO A 325 -18.36 -9.10 -24.12
CA PRO A 325 -18.49 -10.53 -23.81
C PRO A 325 -19.64 -10.86 -22.82
N LEU A 326 -20.78 -10.17 -22.88
CA LEU A 326 -21.82 -10.22 -21.84
C LEU A 326 -22.82 -11.39 -21.96
N GLU A 327 -22.65 -12.28 -22.92
CA GLU A 327 -23.65 -13.34 -23.19
C GLU A 327 -23.88 -14.37 -22.07
N MET A 328 -22.99 -14.45 -21.07
CA MET A 328 -23.09 -15.39 -19.94
C MET A 328 -22.70 -14.80 -18.58
N THR A 329 -23.28 -13.65 -18.20
CA THR A 329 -22.99 -13.08 -16.91
C THR A 329 -24.01 -13.48 -15.86
N TYR A 330 -23.60 -14.32 -14.94
CA TYR A 330 -24.30 -14.53 -13.67
C TYR A 330 -23.69 -13.61 -12.60
N ASP A 331 -24.53 -13.15 -11.67
CA ASP A 331 -24.12 -12.29 -10.57
C ASP A 331 -23.19 -13.02 -9.59
N LEU A 332 -22.78 -12.37 -8.51
CA LEU A 332 -21.87 -12.91 -7.51
C LEU A 332 -22.35 -14.27 -6.98
N THR A 333 -21.45 -15.23 -6.96
CA THR A 333 -21.68 -16.52 -6.31
C THR A 333 -21.73 -16.34 -4.79
N ARG A 334 -22.35 -17.30 -4.07
CA ARG A 334 -22.38 -17.28 -2.60
C ARG A 334 -20.98 -17.16 -1.99
N ARG A 335 -19.98 -17.83 -2.57
CA ARG A 335 -18.58 -17.77 -2.14
C ARG A 335 -18.02 -16.34 -2.28
N GLU A 336 -18.25 -15.69 -3.42
CA GLU A 336 -17.79 -14.32 -3.68
C GLU A 336 -18.46 -13.33 -2.72
N PHE A 337 -19.74 -13.47 -2.49
CA PHE A 337 -20.47 -12.66 -1.51
C PHE A 337 -19.89 -12.79 -0.11
N TYR A 338 -19.61 -14.02 0.35
CA TYR A 338 -19.12 -14.26 1.72
C TYR A 338 -17.71 -13.71 1.99
N TYR A 339 -16.85 -13.54 1.01
CA TYR A 339 -15.56 -12.89 1.25
C TYR A 339 -15.59 -11.37 1.05
N LEU A 340 -16.54 -10.82 0.28
CA LEU A 340 -16.70 -9.37 0.11
C LEU A 340 -17.45 -8.72 1.29
N LEU A 341 -18.41 -9.41 1.85
CA LEU A 341 -19.23 -8.90 2.96
C LEU A 341 -18.42 -8.51 4.20
N PRO A 342 -17.50 -9.34 4.73
CA PRO A 342 -16.65 -8.94 5.86
C PRO A 342 -15.79 -7.72 5.55
N CYS A 343 -15.25 -7.63 4.32
CA CYS A 343 -14.48 -6.46 3.91
C CYS A 343 -15.34 -5.18 3.90
N ALA A 344 -16.59 -5.26 3.43
CA ALA A 344 -17.50 -4.11 3.43
C ALA A 344 -17.89 -3.70 4.87
N LEU A 345 -18.13 -4.66 5.74
CA LEU A 345 -18.47 -4.41 7.15
C LEU A 345 -17.27 -3.82 7.92
N THR A 346 -16.06 -4.30 7.70
CA THR A 346 -14.87 -3.74 8.35
C THR A 346 -14.59 -2.30 7.90
N VAL A 347 -14.78 -1.97 6.63
CA VAL A 347 -14.62 -0.60 6.12
C VAL A 347 -15.63 0.34 6.77
N LEU A 348 -16.89 -0.10 6.92
CA LEU A 348 -17.94 0.69 7.58
C LEU A 348 -17.67 0.84 9.07
N TRP A 349 -17.35 -0.25 9.75
CA TRP A 349 -17.13 -0.28 11.19
C TRP A 349 -15.96 0.62 11.60
N LEU A 350 -14.81 0.51 10.92
CA LEU A 350 -13.65 1.35 11.19
C LEU A 350 -13.84 2.80 10.74
N GLY A 351 -14.78 3.06 9.82
CA GLY A 351 -15.14 4.42 9.41
C GLY A 351 -16.02 5.14 10.43
N ILE A 352 -16.92 4.42 11.10
CA ILE A 352 -17.83 4.99 12.12
C ILE A 352 -17.17 5.03 13.51
N TYR A 353 -16.42 3.98 13.88
CA TYR A 353 -15.78 3.85 15.20
C TYR A 353 -14.28 3.54 15.07
N PRO A 354 -13.45 4.53 14.67
CA PRO A 354 -12.01 4.35 14.49
C PRO A 354 -11.26 4.18 15.82
N ASN A 355 -11.85 4.56 16.95
CA ASN A 355 -11.21 4.55 18.27
C ASN A 355 -10.69 3.15 18.66
N VAL A 356 -11.31 2.07 18.17
CA VAL A 356 -10.80 0.70 18.37
C VAL A 356 -9.32 0.56 18.00
N ILE A 357 -8.89 1.24 16.94
CA ILE A 357 -7.50 1.22 16.51
C ILE A 357 -6.70 2.36 17.16
N ILE A 358 -7.27 3.57 17.21
CA ILE A 358 -6.59 4.77 17.73
C ILE A 358 -6.16 4.56 19.18
N ASP A 359 -7.02 4.06 20.03
CA ASP A 359 -6.73 3.84 21.46
C ASP A 359 -5.53 2.89 21.68
N VAL A 360 -5.39 1.88 20.81
CA VAL A 360 -4.25 0.96 20.86
C VAL A 360 -2.97 1.60 20.33
N LEU A 361 -3.07 2.48 19.32
CA LEU A 361 -1.92 3.12 18.68
C LEU A 361 -1.39 4.32 19.46
N HIS A 362 -2.23 4.99 20.24
CA HIS A 362 -1.90 6.26 20.89
C HIS A 362 -0.64 6.17 21.76
N LEU A 363 -0.54 5.17 22.62
CA LEU A 363 0.62 5.01 23.49
C LEU A 363 1.91 4.65 22.73
N PRO A 364 1.95 3.66 21.83
CA PRO A 364 3.14 3.36 21.03
C PRO A 364 3.62 4.53 20.15
N VAL A 365 2.70 5.29 19.56
CA VAL A 365 3.06 6.45 18.72
C VAL A 365 3.56 7.61 19.55
N SER A 366 2.93 7.88 20.69
CA SER A 366 3.41 8.93 21.59
C SER A 366 4.80 8.62 22.18
N THR A 367 5.10 7.37 22.51
CA THR A 367 6.44 6.95 22.95
C THR A 367 7.46 7.07 21.82
N LEU A 368 7.11 6.73 20.59
CA LEU A 368 7.97 6.90 19.42
C LEU A 368 8.31 8.38 19.20
N LEU A 369 7.33 9.27 19.28
CA LEU A 369 7.54 10.71 19.13
C LEU A 369 8.40 11.30 20.26
N TYR A 370 8.21 10.82 21.48
CA TYR A 370 9.02 11.24 22.61
C TYR A 370 10.50 10.84 22.46
N GLN A 371 10.75 9.63 21.96
CA GLN A 371 12.11 9.14 21.68
C GLN A 371 12.76 9.84 20.50
N SER A 372 11.98 10.17 19.46
CA SER A 372 12.48 10.81 18.24
C SER A 372 12.74 12.31 18.39
N SER A 373 12.29 12.97 19.48
CA SER A 373 12.40 14.43 19.69
C SER A 373 12.20 15.27 18.43
N PHE A 374 11.15 14.95 17.67
CA PHE A 374 10.72 15.72 16.50
C PHE A 374 10.28 17.12 16.90
#